data_0c36bdbea3e55056406c38c99fb15c15
#
_entry.id   0c36bdbea3e55056406c38c99fb15c15
#
_cell.length_a   1.000
_cell.length_b   1.000
_cell.length_c   1.000
_cell.angle_alpha   90.00
_cell.angle_beta   90.00
_cell.angle_gamma   90.00
#
_symmetry.space_group_name_H-M   'P 1'
#
loop_
_entity.id
_entity.type
_entity.pdbx_description
1 polymer ?
#
loop_
_entity_poly.entity_id
_entity_poly.type
_entity_poly.pdbx_seq_one_letter_code
_entity_poly.pdbx_strand_id
1 'polypeptide(L)'
;MALEENEARPRLLIVRGSFATMGGAERELLQLIRMAHGRWDVHLATLDISPEAVALMLPATPVLIQPSTPFIWPEGALAEMTAAASKAAQKAWATLDIPWDHFDVVHLSVCRGTLEILPFIPPHLPVNYHCLEPPRWLYEDVL
;
A
#
# COMPACT_ATOMS: atom_id res chain seq x y z
N MET A 1 -19.16 -22.61 -14.26
CA MET A 1 -18.26 -23.33 -13.35
C MET A 1 -16.99 -22.58 -13.15
N ALA A 2 -15.91 -22.86 -13.85
CA ALA A 2 -14.66 -22.12 -13.66
C ALA A 2 -14.79 -20.61 -13.98
N LEU A 3 -15.58 -20.26 -14.98
CA LEU A 3 -15.81 -18.86 -15.33
C LEU A 3 -16.58 -18.09 -14.26
N GLU A 4 -17.59 -18.74 -13.64
CA GLU A 4 -18.34 -18.13 -12.55
C GLU A 4 -17.48 -17.91 -11.30
N GLU A 5 -16.59 -18.86 -11.00
CA GLU A 5 -15.64 -18.71 -9.90
C GLU A 5 -14.68 -17.53 -10.12
N ASN A 6 -14.21 -17.33 -11.38
CA ASN A 6 -13.35 -16.21 -11.72
C ASN A 6 -14.07 -14.86 -11.62
N GLU A 7 -15.33 -14.81 -12.07
CA GLU A 7 -16.16 -13.61 -11.99
C GLU A 7 -16.49 -13.24 -10.54
N ALA A 8 -16.56 -14.26 -9.65
CA ALA A 8 -16.90 -14.07 -8.24
C ALA A 8 -15.72 -13.66 -7.37
N ARG A 9 -14.48 -13.58 -7.90
CA ARG A 9 -13.32 -13.19 -7.11
C ARG A 9 -13.44 -11.76 -6.63
N PRO A 10 -13.34 -11.52 -5.30
CA PRO A 10 -13.26 -10.16 -4.79
C PRO A 10 -12.00 -9.46 -5.32
N ARG A 11 -12.12 -8.17 -5.54
CA ARG A 11 -11.04 -7.33 -6.08
C ARG A 11 -10.53 -6.43 -4.98
N LEU A 12 -9.29 -6.68 -4.57
CA LEU A 12 -8.65 -6.05 -3.43
C LEU A 12 -7.52 -5.13 -3.88
N LEU A 13 -7.58 -3.88 -3.43
CA LEU A 13 -6.44 -2.98 -3.51
C LEU A 13 -5.75 -2.91 -2.15
N ILE A 14 -4.50 -3.31 -2.09
CA ILE A 14 -3.64 -3.11 -0.93
C ILE A 14 -2.83 -1.84 -1.15
N VAL A 15 -2.81 -0.96 -0.16
CA VAL A 15 -2.03 0.28 -0.20
C VAL A 15 -1.01 0.25 0.92
N ARG A 16 0.24 0.45 0.56
CA ARG A 16 1.33 0.61 1.50
C ARG A 16 2.31 1.66 0.97
N GLY A 17 2.61 2.68 1.78
CA GLY A 17 3.46 3.79 1.35
C GLY A 17 4.86 3.37 0.96
N SER A 18 5.47 2.45 1.69
CA SER A 18 6.81 1.95 1.38
C SER A 18 6.92 0.45 1.63
N PHE A 19 7.52 -0.24 0.68
CA PHE A 19 7.82 -1.67 0.74
C PHE A 19 9.31 -1.91 0.44
N ALA A 20 10.15 -0.95 0.85
CA ALA A 20 11.59 -0.97 0.54
C ALA A 20 12.38 -1.84 1.51
N THR A 21 11.94 -1.96 2.75
CA THR A 21 12.62 -2.75 3.78
C THR A 21 11.77 -3.95 4.19
N MET A 22 12.40 -4.96 4.76
CA MET A 22 11.74 -6.19 5.20
C MET A 22 11.80 -6.30 6.72
N GLY A 23 10.79 -5.73 7.38
CA GLY A 23 10.55 -5.88 8.81
C GLY A 23 9.37 -6.79 9.09
N GLY A 24 8.87 -6.77 10.34
CA GLY A 24 7.73 -7.61 10.77
C GLY A 24 6.44 -7.26 10.05
N ALA A 25 6.15 -5.98 9.88
CA ALA A 25 4.93 -5.52 9.21
C ALA A 25 4.90 -5.91 7.73
N GLU A 26 6.04 -5.80 7.05
CA GLU A 26 6.19 -6.17 5.65
C GLU A 26 6.02 -7.68 5.47
N ARG A 27 6.59 -8.48 6.36
CA ARG A 27 6.46 -9.94 6.32
C ARG A 27 5.02 -10.39 6.54
N GLU A 28 4.29 -9.72 7.43
CA GLU A 28 2.87 -9.99 7.67
C GLU A 28 2.05 -9.68 6.42
N LEU A 29 2.31 -8.56 5.78
CA LEU A 29 1.62 -8.19 4.55
C LEU A 29 1.95 -9.17 3.41
N LEU A 30 3.18 -9.64 3.31
CA LEU A 30 3.55 -10.68 2.34
C LEU A 30 2.74 -11.94 2.53
N GLN A 31 2.51 -12.36 3.77
CA GLN A 31 1.67 -13.52 4.06
C GLN A 31 0.23 -13.29 3.61
N LEU A 32 -0.31 -12.11 3.87
CA LEU A 32 -1.65 -11.76 3.40
C LEU A 32 -1.75 -11.85 1.88
N ILE A 33 -0.79 -11.29 1.16
CA ILE A 33 -0.74 -11.33 -0.30
C ILE A 33 -0.70 -12.78 -0.80
N ARG A 34 0.13 -13.62 -0.20
CA ARG A 34 0.23 -15.04 -0.57
C ARG A 34 -1.06 -15.79 -0.29
N MET A 35 -1.70 -15.54 0.84
CA MET A 35 -2.96 -16.17 1.21
C MET A 35 -4.10 -15.77 0.28
N ALA A 36 -4.09 -14.53 -0.19
CA ALA A 36 -5.10 -14.03 -1.11
C ALA A 36 -4.88 -14.54 -2.55
N HIS A 37 -3.68 -15.01 -2.87
CA HIS A 37 -3.34 -15.49 -4.21
C HIS A 37 -4.27 -16.62 -4.65
N GLY A 38 -4.84 -16.46 -5.84
CA GLY A 38 -5.77 -17.44 -6.40
C GLY A 38 -7.20 -17.34 -5.88
N ARG A 39 -7.43 -16.60 -4.79
CA ARG A 39 -8.77 -16.39 -4.19
C ARG A 39 -9.31 -15.01 -4.47
N TRP A 40 -8.42 -14.03 -4.50
CA TRP A 40 -8.73 -12.62 -4.72
C TRP A 40 -7.95 -12.11 -5.91
N ASP A 41 -8.51 -11.12 -6.58
CA ASP A 41 -7.77 -10.33 -7.56
C ASP A 41 -7.08 -9.19 -6.79
N VAL A 42 -5.76 -9.28 -6.65
CA VAL A 42 -4.99 -8.39 -5.77
C VAL A 42 -4.15 -7.41 -6.59
N HIS A 43 -4.32 -6.14 -6.28
CA HIS A 43 -3.45 -5.06 -6.75
C HIS A 43 -2.73 -4.46 -5.54
N LEU A 44 -1.50 -4.03 -5.72
CA LEU A 44 -0.69 -3.38 -4.69
C LEU A 44 -0.26 -2.01 -5.16
N ALA A 45 -0.72 -0.97 -4.48
CA ALA A 45 -0.29 0.40 -4.71
C ALA A 45 0.76 0.78 -3.65
N THR A 46 1.93 1.19 -4.09
CA THR A 46 3.03 1.59 -3.22
C THR A 46 3.88 2.66 -3.90
N LEU A 47 4.48 3.52 -3.10
CA LEU A 47 5.38 4.57 -3.61
C LEU A 47 6.80 4.07 -3.83
N ASP A 48 7.17 3.00 -3.10
CA ASP A 48 8.54 2.53 -3.05
C ASP A 48 8.55 1.02 -2.73
N ILE A 49 9.10 0.22 -3.62
CA ILE A 49 9.17 -1.24 -3.45
C ILE A 49 10.52 -1.77 -3.92
N SER A 50 11.14 -2.62 -3.11
CA SER A 50 12.41 -3.25 -3.46
C SER A 50 12.21 -4.50 -4.33
N PRO A 51 13.20 -4.86 -5.17
CA PRO A 51 13.15 -6.12 -5.90
C PRO A 51 13.07 -7.34 -4.98
N GLU A 52 13.67 -7.27 -3.79
CA GLU A 52 13.58 -8.32 -2.78
C GLU A 52 12.14 -8.55 -2.34
N ALA A 53 11.41 -7.46 -2.06
CA ALA A 53 10.01 -7.55 -1.68
C ALA A 53 9.16 -8.21 -2.77
N VAL A 54 9.37 -7.83 -4.02
CA VAL A 54 8.67 -8.43 -5.16
C VAL A 54 8.95 -9.93 -5.25
N ALA A 55 10.22 -10.32 -5.11
CA ALA A 55 10.60 -11.73 -5.17
C ALA A 55 9.97 -12.56 -4.03
N LEU A 56 9.87 -11.99 -2.83
CA LEU A 56 9.29 -12.65 -1.67
C LEU A 56 7.77 -12.81 -1.75
N MET A 57 7.10 -12.11 -2.67
CA MET A 57 5.66 -12.30 -2.89
C MET A 57 5.35 -13.59 -3.64
N LEU A 58 6.29 -14.14 -4.38
CA LEU A 58 6.06 -15.34 -5.18
C LEU A 58 5.54 -16.51 -4.31
N PRO A 59 4.60 -17.32 -4.79
CA PRO A 59 4.04 -17.36 -6.15
C PRO A 59 2.98 -16.29 -6.47
N ALA A 60 2.62 -15.44 -5.51
CA ALA A 60 1.70 -14.36 -5.77
C ALA A 60 2.34 -13.29 -6.66
N THR A 61 1.57 -12.81 -7.62
CA THR A 61 2.01 -11.80 -8.58
C THR A 61 0.95 -10.68 -8.66
N PRO A 62 0.80 -9.90 -7.56
CA PRO A 62 -0.18 -8.81 -7.59
C PRO A 62 0.19 -7.79 -8.66
N VAL A 63 -0.82 -7.14 -9.22
CA VAL A 63 -0.57 -6.02 -10.13
C VAL A 63 -0.02 -4.86 -9.32
N LEU A 64 1.15 -4.36 -9.70
CA LEU A 64 1.80 -3.25 -9.01
C LEU A 64 1.35 -1.92 -9.60
N ILE A 65 0.94 -1.00 -8.74
CA ILE A 65 0.65 0.39 -9.09
C ILE A 65 1.65 1.25 -8.34
N GLN A 66 2.55 1.88 -9.07
CA GLN A 66 3.64 2.66 -8.48
C GLN A 66 3.99 3.85 -9.39
N PRO A 67 4.64 4.89 -8.84
CA PRO A 67 5.06 6.03 -9.64
C PRO A 67 5.99 5.60 -10.77
N SER A 68 5.84 6.21 -11.93
CA SER A 68 6.73 5.99 -13.07
C SER A 68 8.15 6.50 -12.80
N THR A 69 8.25 7.54 -11.98
CA THR A 69 9.53 8.05 -11.48
C THR A 69 9.72 7.57 -10.05
N PRO A 70 10.88 7.01 -9.68
CA PRO A 70 11.11 6.54 -8.33
C PRO A 70 10.85 7.62 -7.29
N PHE A 71 10.09 7.27 -6.25
CA PHE A 71 9.82 8.18 -5.14
C PHE A 71 11.01 8.16 -4.19
N ILE A 72 11.51 9.36 -3.86
CA ILE A 72 12.65 9.52 -2.96
C ILE A 72 12.16 10.11 -1.65
N TRP A 73 12.35 9.37 -0.56
CA TRP A 73 12.01 9.84 0.78
C TRP A 73 13.04 10.87 1.24
N PRO A 74 12.62 11.88 2.02
CA PRO A 74 13.56 12.80 2.65
C PRO A 74 14.57 12.04 3.51
N GLU A 75 15.82 12.51 3.51
CA GLU A 75 16.88 11.91 4.31
C GLU A 75 16.79 12.33 5.78
N GLY A 76 17.25 11.46 6.68
CA GLY A 76 17.32 11.70 8.11
C GLY A 76 16.31 10.90 8.91
N ALA A 77 16.63 10.67 10.20
CA ALA A 77 15.86 9.77 11.06
C ALA A 77 14.40 10.21 11.27
N LEU A 78 14.15 11.51 11.26
CA LEU A 78 12.81 12.06 11.49
C LEU A 78 12.23 12.72 10.23
N ALA A 79 12.94 12.67 9.11
CA ALA A 79 12.53 13.40 7.91
C ALA A 79 11.19 12.89 7.36
N GLU A 80 10.91 11.60 7.47
CA GLU A 80 9.64 11.01 7.02
C GLU A 80 8.43 11.43 7.87
N MET A 81 8.67 12.04 9.04
CA MET A 81 7.60 12.53 9.91
C MET A 81 7.28 14.00 9.67
N THR A 82 7.96 14.64 8.75
CA THR A 82 7.77 16.05 8.48
C THR A 82 6.54 16.31 7.62
N ALA A 83 6.00 17.53 7.72
CA ALA A 83 4.94 17.98 6.84
C ALA A 83 5.37 17.97 5.37
N ALA A 84 6.65 18.23 5.10
CA ALA A 84 7.21 18.18 3.74
C ALA A 84 7.16 16.76 3.17
N ALA A 85 7.51 15.76 3.98
CA ALA A 85 7.44 14.35 3.58
C ALA A 85 5.99 13.92 3.31
N SER A 86 5.06 14.32 4.16
CA SER A 86 3.63 14.04 3.98
C SER A 86 3.10 14.66 2.69
N LYS A 87 3.44 15.92 2.40
CA LYS A 87 3.06 16.58 1.17
C LYS A 87 3.67 15.91 -0.06
N ALA A 88 4.91 15.49 0.02
CA ALA A 88 5.58 14.77 -1.07
C ALA A 88 4.89 13.45 -1.37
N ALA A 89 4.54 12.68 -0.34
CA ALA A 89 3.81 11.43 -0.48
C ALA A 89 2.41 11.67 -1.08
N GLN A 90 1.69 12.67 -0.59
CA GLN A 90 0.37 13.01 -1.12
C GLN A 90 0.45 13.40 -2.60
N LYS A 91 1.45 14.19 -2.96
CA LYS A 91 1.67 14.58 -4.36
C LYS A 91 1.99 13.37 -5.23
N ALA A 92 2.79 12.44 -4.73
CA ALA A 92 3.12 11.21 -5.46
C ALA A 92 1.87 10.34 -5.67
N TRP A 93 1.02 10.17 -4.66
CA TRP A 93 -0.25 9.46 -4.82
C TRP A 93 -1.15 10.12 -5.87
N ALA A 94 -1.17 11.43 -5.92
CA ALA A 94 -1.97 12.18 -6.88
C ALA A 94 -1.55 11.94 -8.33
N THR A 95 -0.31 11.51 -8.57
CA THR A 95 0.18 11.20 -9.92
C THR A 95 -0.22 9.82 -10.41
N LEU A 96 -0.70 8.95 -9.53
CA LEU A 96 -1.05 7.58 -9.90
C LEU A 96 -2.47 7.51 -10.46
N ASP A 97 -2.61 6.77 -11.53
CA ASP A 97 -3.90 6.47 -12.12
C ASP A 97 -4.42 5.16 -11.52
N ILE A 98 -5.11 5.28 -10.39
CA ILE A 98 -5.66 4.12 -9.68
C ILE A 98 -7.09 3.87 -10.18
N PRO A 99 -7.38 2.67 -10.70
CA PRO A 99 -8.72 2.34 -11.20
C PRO A 99 -9.67 2.02 -10.04
N TRP A 100 -10.08 3.05 -9.30
CA TRP A 100 -10.89 2.89 -8.09
C TRP A 100 -12.15 2.07 -8.29
N ASP A 101 -12.82 2.22 -9.45
CA ASP A 101 -14.06 1.51 -9.74
C ASP A 101 -13.87 0.00 -9.96
N HIS A 102 -12.62 -0.42 -10.14
CA HIS A 102 -12.30 -1.85 -10.27
C HIS A 102 -12.39 -2.60 -8.94
N PHE A 103 -12.20 -1.92 -7.82
CA PHE A 103 -12.01 -2.57 -6.52
C PHE A 103 -13.29 -2.68 -5.70
N ASP A 104 -13.39 -3.77 -4.96
CA ASP A 104 -14.47 -4.01 -4.00
C ASP A 104 -14.10 -3.51 -2.61
N VAL A 105 -12.82 -3.50 -2.26
CA VAL A 105 -12.32 -3.07 -0.96
C VAL A 105 -10.87 -2.59 -1.06
N VAL A 106 -10.53 -1.63 -0.22
CA VAL A 106 -9.16 -1.13 -0.05
C VAL A 106 -8.64 -1.55 1.31
N HIS A 107 -7.46 -2.12 1.35
CA HIS A 107 -6.76 -2.49 2.58
C HIS A 107 -5.54 -1.59 2.76
N LEU A 108 -5.57 -0.74 3.78
CA LEU A 108 -4.46 0.14 4.12
C LEU A 108 -3.53 -0.54 5.12
N SER A 109 -2.33 -0.86 4.69
CA SER A 109 -1.25 -1.31 5.56
C SER A 109 -0.44 -0.10 5.98
N VAL A 110 -0.57 0.31 7.24
CA VAL A 110 -0.08 1.61 7.69
C VAL A 110 1.42 1.61 7.92
N CYS A 111 2.07 2.51 7.23
CA CYS A 111 3.47 2.90 7.42
C CYS A 111 3.62 4.33 6.90
N ARG A 112 4.87 4.82 6.81
CA ARG A 112 5.10 6.14 6.22
C ARG A 112 4.48 6.24 4.83
N GLY A 113 3.77 7.32 4.60
CA GLY A 113 3.18 7.62 3.29
C GLY A 113 1.88 6.92 2.96
N THR A 114 1.42 5.94 3.75
CA THR A 114 0.18 5.23 3.43
C THR A 114 -1.05 6.12 3.61
N LEU A 115 -1.17 6.82 4.72
CA LEU A 115 -2.36 7.61 5.04
C LEU A 115 -2.57 8.80 4.11
N GLU A 116 -1.53 9.25 3.44
CA GLU A 116 -1.60 10.37 2.49
C GLU A 116 -2.42 10.04 1.23
N ILE A 117 -2.78 8.78 1.03
CA ILE A 117 -3.69 8.39 -0.05
C ILE A 117 -5.16 8.68 0.26
N LEU A 118 -5.51 8.83 1.54
CA LEU A 118 -6.91 8.93 1.97
C LEU A 118 -7.74 9.95 1.20
N PRO A 119 -7.25 11.18 0.90
CA PRO A 119 -8.05 12.16 0.16
C PRO A 119 -8.48 11.70 -1.24
N PHE A 120 -7.80 10.71 -1.80
CA PHE A 120 -8.05 10.24 -3.16
C PHE A 120 -9.00 9.04 -3.23
N ILE A 121 -9.27 8.40 -2.10
CA ILE A 121 -10.15 7.21 -2.06
C ILE A 121 -11.60 7.67 -2.16
N PRO A 122 -12.38 7.13 -3.14
CA PRO A 122 -13.80 7.47 -3.24
C PRO A 122 -14.58 7.10 -1.97
N PRO A 123 -15.52 7.96 -1.52
CA PRO A 123 -16.25 7.73 -0.26
C PRO A 123 -17.07 6.43 -0.22
N HIS A 124 -17.50 5.93 -1.37
CA HIS A 124 -18.31 4.71 -1.44
C HIS A 124 -17.52 3.42 -1.29
N LEU A 125 -16.20 3.50 -1.39
CA LEU A 125 -15.34 2.32 -1.38
C LEU A 125 -14.99 1.92 0.06
N PRO A 126 -15.32 0.68 0.48
CA PRO A 126 -14.97 0.23 1.82
C PRO A 126 -13.45 0.19 2.04
N VAL A 127 -13.01 0.71 3.18
CA VAL A 127 -11.60 0.77 3.55
C VAL A 127 -11.37 0.00 4.83
N ASN A 128 -10.47 -0.96 4.79
CA ASN A 128 -9.96 -1.65 5.95
C ASN A 128 -8.63 -1.05 6.37
N TYR A 129 -8.56 -0.59 7.59
CA TYR A 129 -7.36 0.06 8.14
C TYR A 129 -6.64 -0.92 9.04
N HIS A 130 -5.43 -1.32 8.66
CA HIS A 130 -4.59 -2.21 9.47
C HIS A 130 -3.39 -1.44 10.00
N CYS A 131 -3.42 -1.17 11.30
CA CYS A 131 -2.37 -0.44 12.00
C CYS A 131 -1.75 -1.34 13.06
N LEU A 132 -0.57 -1.86 12.78
CA LEU A 132 0.21 -2.63 13.76
C LEU A 132 0.83 -1.71 14.80
N GLU A 133 1.18 -0.50 14.37
CA GLU A 133 1.77 0.52 15.21
C GLU A 133 1.23 1.88 14.76
N PRO A 134 0.66 2.70 15.67
CA PRO A 134 0.21 4.04 15.29
C PRO A 134 1.38 4.86 14.73
N PRO A 135 1.12 5.84 13.86
CA PRO A 135 2.18 6.71 13.39
C PRO A 135 2.94 7.35 14.56
N ARG A 136 4.26 7.27 14.53
CA ARG A 136 5.12 7.68 15.65
C ARG A 136 4.92 9.14 16.04
N TRP A 137 4.64 10.01 15.07
CA TRP A 137 4.41 11.42 15.32
C TRP A 137 3.14 11.71 16.16
N LEU A 138 2.27 10.70 16.33
CA LEU A 138 1.07 10.84 17.18
C LEU A 138 1.36 10.65 18.67
N TYR A 139 2.39 9.93 19.02
CA TYR A 139 2.65 9.55 20.41
C TYR A 139 4.10 9.71 20.87
N GLU A 140 5.01 9.94 19.95
CA GLU A 140 6.41 10.21 20.30
C GLU A 140 6.69 11.70 20.27
N ASP A 141 7.50 12.16 21.20
CA ASP A 141 8.02 13.53 21.19
C ASP A 141 9.21 13.58 20.24
N VAL A 142 8.95 14.11 19.05
CA VAL A 142 9.94 14.13 17.95
C VAL A 142 10.54 15.52 17.73
N LEU A 143 10.32 16.42 18.65
CA LEU A 143 10.83 17.79 18.56
C LEU A 143 12.31 17.89 18.94
#